data_c2a714e8688b4782577a777f67d5fe29
#
_entry.id   c2a714e8688b4782577a777f67d5fe29
#
_cell.length_a   1.000
_cell.length_b   1.000
_cell.length_c   1.000
_cell.angle_alpha   90.00
_cell.angle_beta   90.00
_cell.angle_gamma   90.00
#
_symmetry.space_group_name_H-M   'P 1'
#
loop_
_entity.id
_entity.type
_entity.pdbx_description
1 polymer ?
#
loop_
_entity_poly.entity_id
_entity_poly.type
_entity_poly.pdbx_seq_one_letter_code
_entity_poly.pdbx_strand_id
1 'polypeptide(L)' 'NSTLYLVPLVLNELKDAPVMLKDLYDRIRPHLEDSTDFISVMDCLYALRAADLNENGEVFICLSR' A
#
# COMPACT_ATOMS: atom_id res chain seq x y z
N ASN A 1 8.26 1.66 -15.34
CA ASN A 1 6.92 1.29 -14.91
C ASN A 1 6.43 2.17 -13.78
N SER A 2 5.26 2.74 -13.95
CA SER A 2 4.73 3.70 -13.00
C SER A 2 4.42 3.11 -11.64
N THR A 3 4.25 1.79 -11.53
CA THR A 3 3.94 1.16 -10.24
C THR A 3 5.06 1.30 -9.23
N LEU A 4 6.31 1.26 -9.69
CA LEU A 4 7.45 1.27 -8.76
C LEU A 4 7.55 2.54 -7.94
N TYR A 5 7.17 3.69 -8.50
CA TYR A 5 7.28 4.93 -7.73
C TYR A 5 6.24 5.01 -6.61
N LEU A 6 5.20 4.20 -6.71
CA LEU A 6 4.15 4.19 -5.68
C LEU A 6 4.56 3.44 -4.42
N VAL A 7 5.53 2.54 -4.52
CA VAL A 7 5.94 1.74 -3.38
C VAL A 7 6.38 2.60 -2.20
N PRO A 8 7.32 3.54 -2.37
CA PRO A 8 7.71 4.36 -1.21
C PRO A 8 6.57 5.24 -0.71
N LEU A 9 5.66 5.67 -1.59
CA LEU A 9 4.53 6.48 -1.15
C LEU A 9 3.60 5.67 -0.24
N VAL A 10 3.31 4.43 -0.62
CA VAL A 10 2.44 3.57 0.20
C VAL A 10 3.12 3.26 1.52
N LEU A 11 4.39 2.88 1.50
CA LEU A 11 5.10 2.54 2.72
C LEU A 11 5.19 3.73 3.66
N ASN A 12 5.34 4.92 3.11
CA ASN A 12 5.38 6.13 3.94
C ASN A 12 4.06 6.35 4.67
N GLU A 13 2.94 6.06 4.02
CA GLU A 13 1.63 6.20 4.66
C GLU A 13 1.42 5.19 5.77
N LEU A 14 2.10 4.06 5.70
CA LEU A 14 1.92 2.98 6.67
C LEU A 14 2.95 2.98 7.79
N LYS A 15 3.95 3.88 7.73
CA LYS A 15 5.11 3.76 8.61
C LYS A 15 4.79 3.94 10.09
N ASP A 16 3.78 4.73 10.42
CA ASP A 16 3.49 5.05 11.82
C ASP A 16 2.43 4.15 12.43
N ALA A 17 1.49 3.69 11.63
CA ALA A 17 0.38 2.87 12.12
C ALA A 17 -0.33 2.22 10.95
N PRO A 18 -1.06 1.13 11.21
CA PRO A 18 -1.92 0.54 10.17
C PRO A 18 -2.96 1.55 9.68
N VAL A 19 -3.32 1.44 8.41
CA VAL A 19 -4.28 2.34 7.77
C VAL A 19 -5.34 1.49 7.07
N MET A 20 -6.60 1.84 7.26
CA MET A 20 -7.68 1.17 6.56
C MET A 20 -7.42 1.21 5.05
N LEU A 21 -7.68 0.09 4.39
CA LEU A 21 -7.40 -0.01 2.95
C LEU A 21 -8.08 1.11 2.17
N LYS A 22 -9.32 1.44 2.52
CA LYS A 22 -10.05 2.50 1.84
C LYS A 22 -9.36 3.86 2.03
N ASP A 23 -8.91 4.12 3.26
CA ASP A 23 -8.22 5.39 3.55
C ASP A 23 -6.88 5.45 2.84
N LEU A 24 -6.19 4.33 2.77
CA LEU A 24 -4.92 4.26 2.06
C LEU A 24 -5.13 4.59 0.58
N TYR A 25 -6.15 4.00 -0.02
CA TYR A 25 -6.48 4.31 -1.40
C TYR A 25 -6.74 5.80 -1.60
N ASP A 26 -7.53 6.40 -0.70
CA ASP A 26 -7.85 7.81 -0.80
C ASP A 26 -6.60 8.68 -0.72
N ARG A 27 -5.65 8.31 0.13
CA ARG A 27 -4.40 9.07 0.28
C ARG A 27 -3.47 8.93 -0.91
N ILE A 28 -3.47 7.77 -1.54
CA ILE A 28 -2.57 7.50 -2.67
C ILE A 28 -3.18 7.96 -3.98
N ARG A 29 -4.49 8.07 -4.04
CA ARG A 29 -5.24 8.37 -5.26
C ARG A 29 -4.69 9.56 -6.06
N PRO A 30 -4.29 10.69 -5.45
CA PRO A 30 -3.76 11.81 -6.23
C PRO A 30 -2.50 11.48 -7.02
N HIS A 31 -1.81 10.39 -6.66
CA HIS A 31 -0.57 9.99 -7.31
C HIS A 31 -0.79 8.91 -8.38
N LEU A 32 -2.02 8.45 -8.53
CA LEU A 32 -2.31 7.37 -9.47
C LEU A 32 -2.66 7.92 -10.84
N GLU A 33 -2.14 7.28 -11.88
CA GLU A 33 -2.56 7.58 -13.24
C GLU A 33 -3.82 6.81 -13.58
N ASP A 34 -3.94 5.62 -13.01
CA ASP A 34 -5.08 4.75 -13.21
C ASP A 34 -5.36 4.05 -11.89
N SER A 35 -6.64 3.84 -11.57
CA SER A 35 -6.98 3.18 -10.31
C SER A 35 -6.43 1.76 -10.21
N THR A 36 -6.20 1.09 -11.34
CA THR A 36 -5.59 -0.24 -11.32
C THR A 36 -4.15 -0.22 -10.85
N ASP A 37 -3.50 0.93 -10.90
CA ASP A 37 -2.13 1.05 -10.37
C ASP A 37 -2.09 0.77 -8.87
N PHE A 38 -3.13 1.14 -8.14
CA PHE A 38 -3.20 0.86 -6.71
C PHE A 38 -3.23 -0.65 -6.46
N ILE A 39 -4.03 -1.37 -7.23
CA ILE A 39 -4.10 -2.83 -7.13
C ILE A 39 -2.73 -3.42 -7.42
N SER A 40 -2.06 -2.93 -8.45
CA SER A 40 -0.75 -3.44 -8.84
C SER A 40 0.29 -3.24 -7.74
N VAL A 41 0.34 -2.06 -7.13
CA VAL A 41 1.34 -1.81 -6.09
C VAL A 41 1.01 -2.62 -4.83
N MET A 42 -0.26 -2.75 -4.48
CA MET A 42 -0.63 -3.54 -3.31
C MET A 42 -0.32 -5.01 -3.53
N ASP A 43 -0.61 -5.54 -4.72
CA ASP A 43 -0.25 -6.93 -5.03
C ASP A 43 1.25 -7.15 -4.90
N CYS A 44 2.04 -6.20 -5.38
CA CYS A 44 3.49 -6.28 -5.28
C CYS A 44 3.94 -6.33 -3.82
N LEU A 45 3.39 -5.43 -2.99
CA LEU A 45 3.77 -5.38 -1.57
C LEU A 45 3.34 -6.64 -0.82
N TYR A 46 2.17 -7.17 -1.14
CA TYR A 46 1.72 -8.42 -0.52
C TYR A 46 2.59 -9.59 -0.96
N ALA A 47 2.92 -9.67 -2.24
CA ALA A 47 3.74 -10.75 -2.76
C ALA A 47 5.14 -10.75 -2.15
N LEU A 48 5.69 -9.57 -1.90
CA LEU A 48 7.00 -9.42 -1.29
C LEU A 48 6.95 -9.54 0.23
N ARG A 49 5.77 -9.65 0.80
CA ARG A 49 5.54 -9.68 2.24
C ARG A 49 6.04 -8.40 2.92
N ALA A 50 5.96 -7.29 2.20
CA ALA A 50 6.31 -5.99 2.75
C ALA A 50 5.13 -5.35 3.46
N ALA A 51 3.91 -5.75 3.11
CA ALA A 51 2.68 -5.28 3.74
C ALA A 51 1.67 -6.42 3.78
N ASP A 52 0.71 -6.31 4.67
CA ASP A 52 -0.36 -7.29 4.77
C ASP A 52 -1.61 -6.61 5.27
N LEU A 53 -2.71 -7.34 5.26
CA LEU A 53 -4.02 -6.86 5.65
C LEU A 53 -4.48 -7.63 6.88
N ASN A 54 -4.92 -6.93 7.92
CA ASN A 54 -5.41 -7.61 9.11
C ASN A 54 -6.92 -7.85 8.99
N GLU A 55 -7.49 -8.50 10.00
CA GLU A 55 -8.91 -8.86 9.93
C GLU A 55 -9.83 -7.65 10.08
N ASN A 56 -9.30 -6.50 10.48
CA ASN A 56 -10.08 -5.28 10.57
C ASN A 56 -10.08 -4.48 9.26
N GLY A 57 -9.41 -5.00 8.23
CA GLY A 57 -9.33 -4.29 6.96
C GLY A 57 -8.26 -3.23 6.91
N GLU A 58 -7.31 -3.27 7.84
CA GLU A 58 -6.21 -2.32 7.89
C GLU A 58 -4.96 -2.93 7.28
N VAL A 59 -4.27 -2.11 6.48
CA VAL A 59 -2.99 -2.49 5.88
C VAL A 59 -1.88 -2.07 6.83
N PHE A 60 -0.91 -2.93 7.02
CA PHE A 60 0.24 -2.64 7.89
C PHE A 60 1.53 -3.13 7.25
N ILE A 61 2.64 -2.54 7.66
CA ILE A 61 3.96 -2.94 7.19
C ILE A 61 4.40 -4.20 7.93
N CYS A 62 4.89 -5.18 7.18
CA CYS A 62 5.46 -6.39 7.75
C CYS A 62 6.94 -6.14 8.04
N LEU A 63 7.29 -6.15 9.31
CA LEU A 63 8.67 -5.94 9.73
C LEU A 63 9.34 -7.30 9.84
N SER A 64 9.71 -7.83 8.70
CA SER A 64 10.33 -9.12 8.68
C SER A 64 11.84 -9.01 8.83
N ARG A 65 12.47 -10.06 9.28
CA ARG A 65 13.90 -10.05 9.58
C ARG A 65 14.63 -11.10 8.80
#